data_f197a9c27cecf248e9375bf2eea685e5
#
_entry.id   f197a9c27cecf248e9375bf2eea685e5
#
_cell.length_a   1.000
_cell.length_b   1.000
_cell.length_c   1.000
_cell.angle_alpha   90.00
_cell.angle_beta   90.00
_cell.angle_gamma   90.00
#
_symmetry.space_group_name_H-M   'P 1'
#
loop_
_entity.id
_entity.type
_entity.pdbx_description
1 polymer ?
#
loop_
_entity_poly.entity_id
_entity_poly.type
_entity_poly.pdbx_seq_one_letter_code
_entity_poly.pdbx_strand_id
1 'polypeptide(L)'
;VLAAAVAIVYSQTARHGFVVLDDPSYIVDNPPVAHGLSWSGLVWAFTRFHAGNWHPFTWLSHMLDATLFGVGDPSAGGHHLIGAALHAASAVMLYLAFRAATGQRGPSALVAALFAIHPLRVESVAWASERKDVLSGCGFMLAVWFHLRPGRRGRFVRPSVIAGAIAGLLAKSMLVTLPFVLLALDRWPLGRGFGARARGGADRLEPPRTSRELVIEKAPLFLASLLTGIAAIAAQRSVGAVAALGGVSWSWRIVNGLMAYAIYPIKTVWPSNLACFYPHPATLEPLASEMVRAAASAAMLVLVTLGVWRARDARPYLLTGWLWYGVMLLPVSGLFQVGDQAWADRYAYLPTIGLGIMAAWGARDVVARRPRLRRMAVATAALTLAALGTAAFLQVRVWRDSGTLFRHALAVTRRNWYVENALGAWLLDQGALAEARAHIEESLRLAPRYPQAQNNLCSELMREGSPDAAGPHCDLALELKPDFPEASNNLGLLLVRRGRWNEARAQFERALRSEPDFPEAHSNLAMVLLHEGRWDEARAHCERALALRPRSPETHFNLALVFEAQSRAADAAREFEQVLALEPDDAETHRRLGALLLRMGRESEAQRHLDAAARLAPSGSRP
;
A
#
# COMPACT_ATOMS: atom_id res chain seq x y z
N VAL A 1 -12.30 15.09 21.62
CA VAL A 1 -11.04 15.80 21.33
C VAL A 1 -10.16 14.98 20.39
N LEU A 2 -9.75 13.72 20.73
CA LEU A 2 -8.87 12.91 19.86
C LEU A 2 -9.46 12.70 18.47
N ALA A 3 -10.71 12.25 18.36
CA ALA A 3 -11.38 12.04 17.07
C ALA A 3 -11.51 13.36 16.28
N ALA A 4 -11.80 14.47 16.95
CA ALA A 4 -11.85 15.77 16.31
C ALA A 4 -10.46 16.22 15.79
N ALA A 5 -9.38 15.96 16.54
CA ALA A 5 -8.02 16.23 16.08
C ALA A 5 -7.65 15.44 14.82
N VAL A 6 -7.99 14.14 14.77
CA VAL A 6 -7.82 13.31 13.57
C VAL A 6 -8.68 13.87 12.42
N ALA A 7 -9.96 14.20 12.67
CA ALA A 7 -10.83 14.73 11.64
C ALA A 7 -10.29 16.06 11.05
N ILE A 8 -9.71 16.94 11.86
CA ILE A 8 -9.09 18.20 11.39
C ILE A 8 -7.85 17.88 10.52
N VAL A 9 -6.93 17.05 11.01
CA VAL A 9 -5.67 16.74 10.29
C VAL A 9 -5.95 16.08 8.95
N TYR A 10 -6.90 15.13 8.91
CA TYR A 10 -7.20 14.32 7.72
C TYR A 10 -8.42 14.78 6.93
N SER A 11 -9.06 15.93 7.28
CA SER A 11 -10.27 16.43 6.58
C SER A 11 -10.11 16.59 5.07
N GLN A 12 -8.92 16.97 4.64
CA GLN A 12 -8.61 17.21 3.22
C GLN A 12 -8.57 15.93 2.40
N THR A 13 -8.40 14.73 3.01
CA THR A 13 -8.41 13.45 2.29
C THR A 13 -9.75 13.14 1.64
N ALA A 14 -10.84 13.79 2.06
CA ALA A 14 -12.14 13.72 1.38
C ALA A 14 -12.11 14.15 -0.10
N ARG A 15 -11.05 14.86 -0.52
CA ARG A 15 -10.86 15.38 -1.89
C ARG A 15 -9.61 14.81 -2.56
N HIS A 16 -8.97 13.81 -1.97
CA HIS A 16 -7.82 13.15 -2.55
C HIS A 16 -8.27 12.11 -3.57
N GLY A 17 -7.52 11.96 -4.65
CA GLY A 17 -7.63 10.86 -5.60
C GLY A 17 -6.90 9.60 -5.10
N PHE A 18 -7.04 8.52 -5.84
CA PHE A 18 -6.16 7.36 -5.70
C PHE A 18 -4.75 7.66 -6.21
N VAL A 19 -3.73 7.06 -5.60
CA VAL A 19 -2.35 7.24 -6.02
C VAL A 19 -1.82 6.00 -6.77
N VAL A 20 -1.08 6.22 -7.85
CA VAL A 20 -0.54 5.17 -8.72
C VAL A 20 0.70 4.52 -8.05
N LEU A 21 0.44 3.87 -6.91
CA LEU A 21 1.36 2.94 -6.24
C LEU A 21 0.65 1.58 -6.17
N ASP A 22 -0.01 1.29 -5.03
CA ASP A 22 -0.79 0.05 -4.87
C ASP A 22 -2.30 0.25 -5.13
N ASP A 23 -2.83 1.50 -5.16
CA ASP A 23 -4.28 1.74 -5.25
C ASP A 23 -4.93 1.14 -6.52
N PRO A 24 -4.29 1.18 -7.71
CA PRO A 24 -4.84 0.50 -8.88
C PRO A 24 -5.01 -1.00 -8.62
N SER A 25 -3.95 -1.69 -8.23
CA SER A 25 -3.96 -3.16 -8.04
C SER A 25 -4.80 -3.62 -6.85
N TYR A 26 -5.00 -2.76 -5.84
CA TYR A 26 -5.78 -3.09 -4.64
C TYR A 26 -7.27 -2.77 -4.79
N ILE A 27 -7.62 -1.71 -5.52
CA ILE A 27 -8.96 -1.13 -5.49
C ILE A 27 -9.54 -1.00 -6.89
N VAL A 28 -8.89 -0.22 -7.77
CA VAL A 28 -9.47 0.24 -9.04
C VAL A 28 -9.50 -0.87 -10.08
N ASP A 29 -8.36 -1.53 -10.29
CA ASP A 29 -8.15 -2.58 -11.29
C ASP A 29 -8.26 -3.99 -10.68
N ASN A 30 -8.88 -4.12 -9.50
CA ASN A 30 -9.15 -5.38 -8.83
C ASN A 30 -10.64 -5.75 -8.98
N PRO A 31 -11.04 -6.56 -9.97
CA PRO A 31 -12.45 -6.83 -10.25
C PRO A 31 -13.24 -7.35 -9.05
N PRO A 32 -12.75 -8.33 -8.24
CA PRO A 32 -13.42 -8.73 -7.01
C PRO A 32 -13.72 -7.61 -6.03
N VAL A 33 -12.84 -6.60 -5.94
CA VAL A 33 -13.02 -5.42 -5.06
C VAL A 33 -13.93 -4.39 -5.73
N ALA A 34 -13.68 -4.09 -7.00
CA ALA A 34 -14.42 -3.06 -7.75
C ALA A 34 -15.92 -3.37 -7.89
N HIS A 35 -16.29 -4.66 -7.96
CA HIS A 35 -17.70 -5.08 -7.99
C HIS A 35 -18.41 -4.94 -6.62
N GLY A 36 -17.69 -4.59 -5.54
CA GLY A 36 -18.24 -4.46 -4.21
C GLY A 36 -18.47 -5.78 -3.48
N LEU A 37 -19.22 -5.72 -2.36
CA LEU A 37 -19.50 -6.90 -1.53
C LEU A 37 -20.37 -7.90 -2.28
N SER A 38 -19.85 -9.12 -2.42
CA SER A 38 -20.53 -10.25 -3.04
C SER A 38 -20.11 -11.56 -2.37
N TRP A 39 -20.91 -12.62 -2.54
CA TRP A 39 -20.53 -13.94 -2.03
C TRP A 39 -19.26 -14.48 -2.69
N SER A 40 -19.11 -14.29 -4.02
CA SER A 40 -17.90 -14.64 -4.74
C SER A 40 -16.67 -13.85 -4.26
N GLY A 41 -16.84 -12.54 -4.00
CA GLY A 41 -15.80 -11.70 -3.41
C GLY A 41 -15.38 -12.15 -2.01
N LEU A 42 -16.34 -12.56 -1.16
CA LEU A 42 -16.04 -13.15 0.15
C LEU A 42 -15.18 -14.41 0.01
N VAL A 43 -15.60 -15.36 -0.84
CA VAL A 43 -14.82 -16.59 -1.08
C VAL A 43 -13.43 -16.26 -1.61
N TRP A 44 -13.33 -15.36 -2.59
CA TRP A 44 -12.06 -14.91 -3.16
C TRP A 44 -11.13 -14.33 -2.09
N ALA A 45 -11.61 -13.44 -1.22
CA ALA A 45 -10.82 -12.79 -0.18
C ALA A 45 -10.13 -13.79 0.77
N PHE A 46 -10.78 -14.93 1.07
CA PHE A 46 -10.22 -15.94 1.95
C PHE A 46 -9.40 -17.02 1.24
N THR A 47 -9.62 -17.26 -0.07
CA THR A 47 -9.03 -18.39 -0.79
C THR A 47 -7.93 -18.01 -1.77
N ARG A 48 -7.76 -16.71 -2.08
CA ARG A 48 -6.78 -16.24 -3.07
C ARG A 48 -5.72 -15.37 -2.44
N PHE A 49 -4.50 -15.50 -2.95
CA PHE A 49 -3.44 -14.51 -2.77
C PHE A 49 -3.56 -13.47 -3.88
N HIS A 50 -3.39 -12.20 -3.54
CA HIS A 50 -3.41 -11.11 -4.51
C HIS A 50 -2.33 -10.08 -4.16
N ALA A 51 -1.62 -9.56 -5.16
CA ALA A 51 -0.49 -8.63 -5.00
C ALA A 51 0.51 -9.09 -3.91
N GLY A 52 0.82 -10.42 -3.86
CA GLY A 52 1.72 -11.01 -2.87
C GLY A 52 1.20 -11.02 -1.43
N ASN A 53 -0.08 -10.80 -1.22
CA ASN A 53 -0.68 -10.67 0.12
C ASN A 53 -1.89 -11.58 0.33
N TRP A 54 -2.13 -11.91 1.60
CA TRP A 54 -3.35 -12.54 2.07
C TRP A 54 -3.93 -11.69 3.21
N HIS A 55 -4.88 -10.81 2.85
CA HIS A 55 -5.47 -9.80 3.72
C HIS A 55 -7.01 -9.80 3.63
N PRO A 56 -7.68 -10.91 3.99
CA PRO A 56 -9.12 -11.06 3.72
C PRO A 56 -9.97 -9.89 4.26
N PHE A 57 -9.69 -9.39 5.46
CA PHE A 57 -10.46 -8.28 6.04
C PHE A 57 -10.19 -6.95 5.35
N THR A 58 -9.00 -6.74 4.84
CA THR A 58 -8.67 -5.55 4.04
C THR A 58 -9.42 -5.59 2.71
N TRP A 59 -9.44 -6.74 2.03
CA TRP A 59 -10.23 -6.91 0.80
C TRP A 59 -11.71 -6.65 1.04
N LEU A 60 -12.31 -7.25 2.07
CA LEU A 60 -13.71 -7.02 2.43
C LEU A 60 -14.00 -5.56 2.80
N SER A 61 -13.06 -4.88 3.46
CA SER A 61 -13.19 -3.45 3.75
C SER A 61 -13.21 -2.60 2.48
N HIS A 62 -12.35 -2.90 1.50
CA HIS A 62 -12.37 -2.19 0.21
C HIS A 62 -13.60 -2.53 -0.62
N MET A 63 -14.06 -3.80 -0.62
CA MET A 63 -15.33 -4.19 -1.25
C MET A 63 -16.53 -3.45 -0.66
N LEU A 64 -16.54 -3.25 0.68
CA LEU A 64 -17.58 -2.45 1.33
C LEU A 64 -17.53 -1.00 0.88
N ASP A 65 -16.34 -0.40 0.82
CA ASP A 65 -16.15 0.97 0.34
C ASP A 65 -16.59 1.09 -1.13
N ALA A 66 -16.22 0.12 -1.98
CA ALA A 66 -16.64 0.07 -3.38
C ALA A 66 -18.17 -0.02 -3.53
N THR A 67 -18.83 -0.77 -2.63
CA THR A 67 -20.31 -0.84 -2.60
C THR A 67 -20.95 0.50 -2.22
N LEU A 68 -20.31 1.23 -1.27
CA LEU A 68 -20.87 2.48 -0.73
C LEU A 68 -20.56 3.71 -1.59
N PHE A 69 -19.37 3.75 -2.19
CA PHE A 69 -18.84 4.95 -2.85
C PHE A 69 -18.49 4.71 -4.34
N GLY A 70 -18.30 3.46 -4.78
CA GLY A 70 -17.68 3.12 -6.07
C GLY A 70 -16.14 3.14 -6.01
N VAL A 71 -15.49 2.96 -7.18
CA VAL A 71 -14.02 2.92 -7.33
C VAL A 71 -13.45 3.92 -8.35
N GLY A 72 -14.31 4.75 -8.97
CA GLY A 72 -13.87 5.81 -9.89
C GLY A 72 -13.64 7.14 -9.20
N ASP A 73 -12.93 8.06 -9.84
CA ASP A 73 -12.94 9.47 -9.41
C ASP A 73 -14.36 10.05 -9.60
N PRO A 74 -14.97 10.70 -8.61
CA PRO A 74 -14.45 11.26 -7.36
C PRO A 74 -14.67 10.40 -6.09
N SER A 75 -14.88 9.11 -6.20
CA SER A 75 -15.24 8.21 -5.08
C SER A 75 -14.12 7.97 -4.06
N ALA A 76 -12.87 8.22 -4.43
CA ALA A 76 -11.69 7.97 -3.58
C ALA A 76 -11.78 8.61 -2.19
N GLY A 77 -12.41 9.79 -2.09
CA GLY A 77 -12.59 10.50 -0.82
C GLY A 77 -13.32 9.69 0.25
N GLY A 78 -14.31 8.87 -0.14
CA GLY A 78 -15.01 7.96 0.77
C GLY A 78 -14.08 6.90 1.38
N HIS A 79 -13.25 6.29 0.55
CA HIS A 79 -12.24 5.33 0.99
C HIS A 79 -11.26 5.95 2.00
N HIS A 80 -10.74 7.13 1.72
CA HIS A 80 -9.82 7.82 2.64
C HIS A 80 -10.47 8.17 3.98
N LEU A 81 -11.74 8.63 3.99
CA LEU A 81 -12.46 8.98 5.22
C LEU A 81 -12.67 7.78 6.14
N ILE A 82 -12.95 6.60 5.58
CA ILE A 82 -13.04 5.36 6.39
C ILE A 82 -11.67 5.04 7.03
N GLY A 83 -10.56 5.21 6.29
CA GLY A 83 -9.20 5.09 6.86
C GLY A 83 -8.98 6.02 8.06
N ALA A 84 -9.32 7.30 7.91
CA ALA A 84 -9.21 8.28 8.99
C ALA A 84 -10.11 7.95 10.19
N ALA A 85 -11.33 7.44 9.96
CA ALA A 85 -12.25 7.02 11.03
C ALA A 85 -11.70 5.82 11.83
N LEU A 86 -11.13 4.81 11.16
CA LEU A 86 -10.47 3.66 11.80
C LEU A 86 -9.26 4.10 12.64
N HIS A 87 -8.48 5.06 12.13
CA HIS A 87 -7.36 5.65 12.88
C HIS A 87 -7.84 6.41 14.11
N ALA A 88 -8.90 7.20 13.99
CA ALA A 88 -9.51 7.90 15.12
C ALA A 88 -10.02 6.93 16.19
N ALA A 89 -10.68 5.84 15.78
CA ALA A 89 -11.13 4.78 16.68
C ALA A 89 -9.94 4.14 17.42
N SER A 90 -8.85 3.85 16.70
CA SER A 90 -7.60 3.31 17.29
C SER A 90 -7.00 4.25 18.33
N ALA A 91 -6.96 5.56 18.06
CA ALA A 91 -6.45 6.55 19.00
C ALA A 91 -7.31 6.65 20.27
N VAL A 92 -8.63 6.59 20.14
CA VAL A 92 -9.56 6.58 21.28
C VAL A 92 -9.40 5.29 22.11
N MET A 93 -9.32 4.14 21.45
CA MET A 93 -9.10 2.86 22.14
C MET A 93 -7.78 2.83 22.90
N LEU A 94 -6.69 3.37 22.31
CA LEU A 94 -5.40 3.49 22.98
C LEU A 94 -5.50 4.32 24.26
N TYR A 95 -6.18 5.47 24.22
CA TYR A 95 -6.45 6.28 25.40
C TYR A 95 -7.21 5.50 26.47
N LEU A 96 -8.31 4.85 26.09
CA LEU A 96 -9.16 4.11 27.01
C LEU A 96 -8.43 2.93 27.66
N ALA A 97 -7.59 2.23 26.87
CA ALA A 97 -6.81 1.10 27.33
C ALA A 97 -5.81 1.50 28.44
N PHE A 98 -5.00 2.53 28.19
CA PHE A 98 -4.00 2.98 29.16
C PHE A 98 -4.62 3.70 30.35
N ARG A 99 -5.71 4.46 30.14
CA ARG A 99 -6.47 5.07 31.23
C ARG A 99 -7.06 4.01 32.18
N ALA A 100 -7.65 2.94 31.63
CA ALA A 100 -8.22 1.85 32.42
C ALA A 100 -7.14 1.11 33.22
N ALA A 101 -5.98 0.85 32.64
CA ALA A 101 -4.91 0.09 33.27
C ALA A 101 -4.07 0.88 34.30
N THR A 102 -3.92 2.20 34.09
CA THR A 102 -3.03 3.03 34.92
C THR A 102 -3.75 4.02 35.82
N GLY A 103 -5.03 4.29 35.56
CA GLY A 103 -5.79 5.36 36.21
C GLY A 103 -5.35 6.79 35.83
N GLN A 104 -4.34 6.93 34.97
CA GLN A 104 -3.65 8.20 34.70
C GLN A 104 -4.16 8.85 33.41
N ARG A 105 -4.98 9.91 33.54
CA ARG A 105 -5.58 10.60 32.40
C ARG A 105 -4.56 11.32 31.53
N GLY A 106 -3.61 12.07 32.13
CA GLY A 106 -2.64 12.93 31.40
C GLY A 106 -1.71 12.13 30.49
N PRO A 107 -0.89 11.19 31.02
CA PRO A 107 -0.01 10.37 30.18
C PRO A 107 -0.76 9.57 29.12
N SER A 108 -1.92 8.98 29.46
CA SER A 108 -2.74 8.23 28.49
C SER A 108 -3.24 9.13 27.35
N ALA A 109 -3.64 10.37 27.66
CA ALA A 109 -4.05 11.33 26.65
C ALA A 109 -2.88 11.76 25.76
N LEU A 110 -1.69 11.96 26.34
CA LEU A 110 -0.50 12.35 25.58
C LEU A 110 -0.07 11.26 24.60
N VAL A 111 0.00 9.98 25.03
CA VAL A 111 0.33 8.86 24.12
C VAL A 111 -0.68 8.78 22.97
N ALA A 112 -1.97 8.86 23.29
CA ALA A 112 -3.03 8.78 22.28
C ALA A 112 -3.04 10.00 21.34
N ALA A 113 -2.74 11.20 21.83
CA ALA A 113 -2.63 12.39 21.01
C ALA A 113 -1.40 12.34 20.08
N LEU A 114 -0.25 11.90 20.60
CA LEU A 114 0.95 11.66 19.76
C LEU A 114 0.66 10.62 18.67
N PHE A 115 -0.04 9.54 19.00
CA PHE A 115 -0.44 8.56 18.00
C PHE A 115 -1.40 9.15 16.97
N ALA A 116 -2.37 9.95 17.39
CA ALA A 116 -3.45 10.47 16.55
C ALA A 116 -2.97 11.47 15.48
N ILE A 117 -1.98 12.32 15.78
CA ILE A 117 -1.63 13.47 14.93
C ILE A 117 -0.15 13.54 14.54
N HIS A 118 0.63 12.47 14.76
CA HIS A 118 2.05 12.49 14.39
C HIS A 118 2.23 12.34 12.87
N PRO A 119 3.11 13.10 12.20
CA PRO A 119 3.34 13.03 10.75
C PRO A 119 3.68 11.63 10.22
N LEU A 120 4.37 10.79 11.01
CA LEU A 120 4.67 9.38 10.66
C LEU A 120 3.41 8.49 10.52
N ARG A 121 2.20 8.99 10.78
CA ARG A 121 0.94 8.25 10.56
C ARG A 121 0.34 8.53 9.20
N VAL A 122 0.79 9.61 8.55
CA VAL A 122 0.14 10.13 7.35
C VAL A 122 0.15 9.09 6.23
N GLU A 123 1.26 8.41 5.98
CA GLU A 123 1.34 7.36 4.96
C GLU A 123 0.30 6.26 5.20
N SER A 124 0.18 5.73 6.43
CA SER A 124 -0.78 4.67 6.76
C SER A 124 -2.25 5.12 6.71
N VAL A 125 -2.53 6.42 6.89
CA VAL A 125 -3.92 6.93 6.99
C VAL A 125 -4.39 7.59 5.70
N ALA A 126 -3.51 8.33 5.01
CA ALA A 126 -3.84 9.07 3.81
C ALA A 126 -3.74 8.23 2.53
N TRP A 127 -3.02 7.12 2.53
CA TRP A 127 -2.93 6.20 1.41
C TRP A 127 -4.04 5.15 1.49
N ALA A 128 -4.88 5.06 0.45
CA ALA A 128 -6.07 4.20 0.47
C ALA A 128 -5.70 2.71 0.61
N SER A 129 -4.71 2.21 -0.11
CA SER A 129 -4.24 0.81 -0.04
C SER A 129 -3.60 0.44 1.30
N GLU A 130 -3.13 1.42 2.09
CA GLU A 130 -2.66 1.16 3.45
C GLU A 130 -3.82 1.07 4.47
N ARG A 131 -5.06 0.89 4.00
CA ARG A 131 -6.20 0.44 4.81
C ARG A 131 -5.83 -0.72 5.71
N LYS A 132 -4.98 -1.60 5.21
CA LYS A 132 -4.43 -2.74 5.95
C LYS A 132 -3.77 -2.33 7.27
N ASP A 133 -3.10 -1.16 7.33
CA ASP A 133 -2.46 -0.66 8.54
C ASP A 133 -3.46 -0.16 9.58
N VAL A 134 -4.39 0.70 9.16
CA VAL A 134 -5.37 1.29 10.09
C VAL A 134 -6.40 0.27 10.57
N LEU A 135 -6.79 -0.67 9.71
CA LEU A 135 -7.71 -1.75 10.07
C LEU A 135 -7.05 -2.75 11.03
N SER A 136 -5.82 -3.17 10.72
CA SER A 136 -5.00 -4.00 11.59
C SER A 136 -4.71 -3.31 12.92
N GLY A 137 -4.39 -2.00 12.89
CA GLY A 137 -4.22 -1.17 14.07
C GLY A 137 -5.47 -1.10 14.95
N CYS A 138 -6.64 -1.04 14.34
CA CYS A 138 -7.91 -1.08 15.06
C CYS A 138 -8.12 -2.42 15.80
N GLY A 139 -7.87 -3.54 15.11
CA GLY A 139 -7.90 -4.89 15.72
C GLY A 139 -6.87 -5.04 16.85
N PHE A 140 -5.66 -4.52 16.64
CA PHE A 140 -4.60 -4.46 17.65
C PHE A 140 -5.04 -3.66 18.90
N MET A 141 -5.56 -2.46 18.71
CA MET A 141 -6.00 -1.61 19.83
C MET A 141 -7.18 -2.23 20.58
N LEU A 142 -8.06 -2.91 19.87
CA LEU A 142 -9.16 -3.66 20.48
C LEU A 142 -8.62 -4.80 21.37
N ALA A 143 -7.65 -5.56 20.86
CA ALA A 143 -6.99 -6.61 21.64
C ALA A 143 -6.27 -6.05 22.88
N VAL A 144 -5.51 -4.96 22.73
CA VAL A 144 -4.82 -4.27 23.84
C VAL A 144 -5.83 -3.73 24.86
N TRP A 145 -6.89 -3.11 24.41
CA TRP A 145 -7.93 -2.57 25.30
C TRP A 145 -8.59 -3.67 26.14
N PHE A 146 -9.01 -4.78 25.52
CA PHE A 146 -9.58 -5.91 26.25
C PHE A 146 -8.56 -6.61 27.17
N HIS A 147 -7.28 -6.64 26.78
CA HIS A 147 -6.21 -7.19 27.61
C HIS A 147 -5.95 -6.34 28.85
N LEU A 148 -5.99 -5.01 28.72
CA LEU A 148 -5.72 -4.09 29.82
C LEU A 148 -6.93 -3.84 30.74
N ARG A 149 -8.15 -4.23 30.34
CA ARG A 149 -9.35 -4.06 31.20
C ARG A 149 -9.30 -4.93 32.46
N PRO A 150 -9.76 -4.38 33.61
CA PRO A 150 -9.95 -5.16 34.84
C PRO A 150 -10.91 -6.35 34.64
N GLY A 151 -10.79 -7.37 35.47
CA GLY A 151 -11.71 -8.51 35.53
C GLY A 151 -11.01 -9.86 35.50
N ARG A 152 -11.72 -10.91 35.89
CA ARG A 152 -11.20 -12.29 36.01
C ARG A 152 -10.60 -12.78 34.70
N ARG A 153 -9.47 -13.47 34.78
CA ARG A 153 -8.75 -14.08 33.66
C ARG A 153 -8.67 -15.58 33.87
N GLY A 154 -8.99 -16.30 32.81
CA GLY A 154 -8.92 -17.76 32.78
C GLY A 154 -7.48 -18.27 32.51
N ARG A 155 -7.36 -19.56 32.16
CA ARG A 155 -6.13 -20.20 31.73
C ARG A 155 -5.56 -19.55 30.46
N PHE A 156 -6.45 -19.13 29.53
CA PHE A 156 -6.10 -18.45 28.29
C PHE A 156 -6.58 -16.99 28.31
N VAL A 157 -6.08 -16.18 27.38
CA VAL A 157 -6.57 -14.81 27.17
C VAL A 157 -8.07 -14.79 26.86
N ARG A 158 -8.72 -13.68 27.17
CA ARG A 158 -10.16 -13.50 26.95
C ARG A 158 -10.50 -13.68 25.46
N PRO A 159 -11.67 -14.27 25.13
CA PRO A 159 -12.12 -14.41 23.73
C PRO A 159 -12.13 -13.09 22.95
N SER A 160 -12.47 -11.97 23.62
CA SER A 160 -12.43 -10.63 23.01
C SER A 160 -11.03 -10.17 22.59
N VAL A 161 -9.97 -10.59 23.32
CA VAL A 161 -8.58 -10.35 22.93
C VAL A 161 -8.24 -11.16 21.69
N ILE A 162 -8.65 -12.44 21.66
CA ILE A 162 -8.46 -13.32 20.51
C ILE A 162 -9.19 -12.76 19.29
N ALA A 163 -10.44 -12.34 19.44
CA ALA A 163 -11.22 -11.77 18.33
C ALA A 163 -10.56 -10.51 17.75
N GLY A 164 -10.10 -9.57 18.59
CA GLY A 164 -9.37 -8.40 18.15
C GLY A 164 -8.05 -8.74 17.43
N ALA A 165 -7.31 -9.73 17.98
CA ALA A 165 -6.06 -10.20 17.38
C ALA A 165 -6.29 -10.85 16.01
N ILE A 166 -7.28 -11.73 15.88
CA ILE A 166 -7.64 -12.38 14.61
C ILE A 166 -8.08 -11.35 13.57
N ALA A 167 -8.96 -10.41 13.96
CA ALA A 167 -9.39 -9.34 13.07
C ALA A 167 -8.19 -8.53 12.53
N GLY A 168 -7.25 -8.19 13.40
CA GLY A 168 -6.04 -7.47 13.00
C GLY A 168 -5.09 -8.30 12.14
N LEU A 169 -4.89 -9.60 12.45
CA LEU A 169 -4.06 -10.51 11.67
C LEU A 169 -4.63 -10.76 10.25
N LEU A 170 -5.96 -10.88 10.14
CA LEU A 170 -6.64 -11.02 8.84
C LEU A 170 -6.65 -9.72 8.02
N ALA A 171 -6.35 -8.57 8.64
CA ALA A 171 -6.15 -7.30 7.94
C ALA A 171 -4.69 -7.10 7.50
N LYS A 172 -3.71 -7.44 8.35
CA LYS A 172 -2.26 -7.36 8.02
C LYS A 172 -1.47 -8.31 8.91
N SER A 173 -0.63 -9.14 8.29
CA SER A 173 0.22 -10.12 8.99
C SER A 173 1.24 -9.53 9.96
N MET A 174 1.51 -8.22 9.93
CA MET A 174 2.47 -7.55 10.83
C MET A 174 2.13 -7.74 12.32
N LEU A 175 0.87 -8.04 12.65
CA LEU A 175 0.44 -8.30 14.02
C LEU A 175 0.92 -9.62 14.63
N VAL A 176 1.71 -10.43 13.92
CA VAL A 176 2.31 -11.65 14.47
C VAL A 176 3.12 -11.40 15.76
N THR A 177 3.52 -10.16 16.00
CA THR A 177 4.25 -9.70 17.19
C THR A 177 3.36 -9.33 18.38
N LEU A 178 2.03 -9.26 18.22
CA LEU A 178 1.09 -8.88 19.27
C LEU A 178 1.25 -9.69 20.57
N PRO A 179 1.43 -11.05 20.57
CA PRO A 179 1.56 -11.81 21.81
C PRO A 179 2.73 -11.31 22.68
N PHE A 180 3.83 -10.88 22.09
CA PHE A 180 5.00 -10.35 22.82
C PHE A 180 4.72 -8.96 23.41
N VAL A 181 3.96 -8.13 22.69
CA VAL A 181 3.51 -6.82 23.22
C VAL A 181 2.60 -7.02 24.43
N LEU A 182 1.68 -7.99 24.39
CA LEU A 182 0.82 -8.30 25.51
C LEU A 182 1.62 -8.84 26.74
N LEU A 183 2.71 -9.59 26.51
CA LEU A 183 3.64 -9.99 27.57
C LEU A 183 4.37 -8.79 28.18
N ALA A 184 4.79 -7.82 27.38
CA ALA A 184 5.37 -6.58 27.89
C ALA A 184 4.37 -5.76 28.71
N LEU A 185 3.10 -5.70 28.30
CA LEU A 185 2.01 -5.07 29.03
C LEU A 185 1.63 -5.80 30.32
N ASP A 186 1.83 -7.11 30.40
CA ASP A 186 1.68 -7.87 31.65
C ASP A 186 2.66 -7.39 32.72
N ARG A 187 3.91 -7.10 32.34
CA ARG A 187 4.89 -6.54 33.27
C ARG A 187 4.48 -5.12 33.72
N TRP A 188 4.19 -4.27 32.78
CA TRP A 188 3.68 -2.93 33.03
C TRP A 188 2.68 -2.56 31.93
N PRO A 189 1.50 -2.04 32.25
CA PRO A 189 1.02 -1.53 33.57
C PRO A 189 0.41 -2.57 34.50
N LEU A 190 0.22 -3.84 34.09
CA LEU A 190 -0.55 -4.82 34.86
C LEU A 190 0.16 -5.36 36.10
N GLY A 191 1.48 -5.24 36.21
CA GLY A 191 2.24 -5.72 37.36
C GLY A 191 2.23 -7.23 37.53
N ARG A 192 2.17 -8.00 36.41
CA ARG A 192 2.15 -9.47 36.39
C ARG A 192 3.55 -9.99 35.98
N GLY A 193 3.97 -11.13 36.52
CA GLY A 193 5.19 -11.81 36.09
C GLY A 193 6.48 -11.35 36.80
N PHE A 194 7.63 -11.74 36.23
CA PHE A 194 8.96 -11.56 36.82
C PHE A 194 9.30 -10.12 37.19
N GLY A 195 9.79 -9.90 38.44
CA GLY A 195 10.26 -8.59 38.90
C GLY A 195 9.16 -7.55 39.10
N ALA A 196 7.91 -7.96 39.07
CA ALA A 196 6.79 -7.08 39.43
C ALA A 196 6.83 -6.87 40.95
N ARG A 197 7.47 -5.77 41.41
CA ARG A 197 7.37 -5.37 42.82
C ARG A 197 5.88 -5.12 43.11
N ALA A 198 5.37 -5.84 44.11
CA ALA A 198 4.03 -5.63 44.62
C ALA A 198 3.90 -4.15 45.03
N ARG A 199 3.19 -3.33 44.23
CA ARG A 199 2.66 -2.08 44.74
C ARG A 199 1.62 -2.45 45.77
N GLY A 200 1.93 -2.14 47.04
CA GLY A 200 1.01 -2.37 48.17
C GLY A 200 -0.32 -1.64 47.94
N GLY A 201 -1.36 -2.40 47.71
CA GLY A 201 -2.73 -1.96 47.62
C GLY A 201 -3.60 -3.21 47.69
N ALA A 202 -4.60 -3.18 48.55
CA ALA A 202 -5.45 -4.29 48.93
C ALA A 202 -6.36 -4.89 47.83
N ASP A 203 -6.17 -4.46 46.55
CA ASP A 203 -7.01 -4.86 45.40
C ASP A 203 -6.29 -5.77 44.41
N ARG A 204 -5.59 -6.80 44.87
CA ARG A 204 -5.14 -7.86 43.94
C ARG A 204 -6.31 -8.80 43.67
N LEU A 205 -6.99 -8.57 42.54
CA LEU A 205 -8.02 -9.48 42.05
C LEU A 205 -7.50 -10.85 41.58
N GLU A 206 -6.16 -11.01 41.43
CA GLU A 206 -5.56 -12.24 40.92
C GLU A 206 -4.21 -12.55 41.61
N PRO A 207 -3.89 -13.84 41.84
CA PRO A 207 -2.60 -14.26 42.36
C PRO A 207 -1.47 -13.94 41.35
N PRO A 208 -0.20 -13.79 41.80
CA PRO A 208 0.95 -13.59 40.92
C PRO A 208 1.11 -14.81 40.00
N ARG A 209 1.31 -14.56 38.72
CA ARG A 209 1.54 -15.60 37.71
C ARG A 209 3.03 -15.69 37.36
N THR A 210 3.49 -16.89 37.08
CA THR A 210 4.83 -17.13 36.56
C THR A 210 4.93 -16.70 35.09
N SER A 211 6.13 -16.43 34.60
CA SER A 211 6.33 -16.11 33.17
C SER A 211 5.86 -17.23 32.25
N ARG A 212 6.04 -18.50 32.68
CA ARG A 212 5.55 -19.67 31.94
C ARG A 212 4.02 -19.65 31.79
N GLU A 213 3.29 -19.36 32.86
CA GLU A 213 1.84 -19.26 32.82
C GLU A 213 1.36 -18.11 31.93
N LEU A 214 2.07 -16.97 31.91
CA LEU A 214 1.75 -15.86 31.04
C LEU A 214 1.98 -16.19 29.55
N VAL A 215 3.00 -16.98 29.23
CA VAL A 215 3.22 -17.47 27.85
C VAL A 215 2.13 -18.46 27.47
N ILE A 216 1.79 -19.44 28.34
CA ILE A 216 0.73 -20.43 28.09
C ILE A 216 -0.62 -19.72 27.93
N GLU A 217 -0.90 -18.68 28.73
CA GLU A 217 -2.11 -17.87 28.59
C GLU A 217 -2.29 -17.34 27.15
N LYS A 218 -1.19 -17.01 26.47
CA LYS A 218 -1.19 -16.43 25.12
C LYS A 218 -0.96 -17.46 24.00
N ALA A 219 -0.92 -18.75 24.32
CA ALA A 219 -0.72 -19.82 23.33
C ALA A 219 -1.69 -19.74 22.12
N PRO A 220 -3.00 -19.43 22.28
CA PRO A 220 -3.89 -19.28 21.12
C PRO A 220 -3.48 -18.14 20.19
N LEU A 221 -2.91 -17.05 20.74
CA LEU A 221 -2.41 -15.92 19.92
C LEU A 221 -1.13 -16.27 19.19
N PHE A 222 -0.20 -17.00 19.84
CA PHE A 222 1.00 -17.50 19.19
C PHE A 222 0.67 -18.46 18.04
N LEU A 223 -0.33 -19.33 18.22
CA LEU A 223 -0.79 -20.22 17.14
C LEU A 223 -1.39 -19.41 15.97
N ALA A 224 -2.28 -18.45 16.25
CA ALA A 224 -2.85 -17.59 15.22
C ALA A 224 -1.77 -16.80 14.47
N SER A 225 -0.77 -16.26 15.19
CA SER A 225 0.37 -15.56 14.60
C SER A 225 1.22 -16.47 13.71
N LEU A 226 1.47 -17.71 14.12
CA LEU A 226 2.23 -18.69 13.34
C LEU A 226 1.50 -19.03 12.03
N LEU A 227 0.20 -19.35 12.11
CA LEU A 227 -0.60 -19.69 10.93
C LEU A 227 -0.67 -18.53 9.93
N THR A 228 -0.90 -17.32 10.42
CA THR A 228 -0.91 -16.12 9.55
C THR A 228 0.48 -15.82 8.96
N GLY A 229 1.55 -16.04 9.72
CA GLY A 229 2.92 -15.90 9.23
C GLY A 229 3.24 -16.88 8.10
N ILE A 230 2.80 -18.14 8.22
CA ILE A 230 2.94 -19.15 7.17
C ILE A 230 2.17 -18.73 5.92
N ALA A 231 0.91 -18.27 6.06
CA ALA A 231 0.11 -17.79 4.94
C ALA A 231 0.76 -16.57 4.25
N ALA A 232 1.32 -15.63 5.02
CA ALA A 232 2.03 -14.48 4.48
C ALA A 232 3.28 -14.87 3.67
N ILE A 233 4.09 -15.84 4.18
CA ILE A 233 5.25 -16.35 3.44
C ILE A 233 4.80 -17.07 2.15
N ALA A 234 3.73 -17.84 2.20
CA ALA A 234 3.18 -18.51 1.02
C ALA A 234 2.71 -17.49 -0.04
N ALA A 235 2.01 -16.43 0.38
CA ALA A 235 1.58 -15.35 -0.50
C ALA A 235 2.75 -14.61 -1.14
N GLN A 236 3.82 -14.31 -0.39
CA GLN A 236 5.01 -13.66 -0.93
C GLN A 236 5.79 -14.58 -1.89
N ARG A 237 5.77 -15.89 -1.67
CA ARG A 237 6.38 -16.86 -2.60
C ARG A 237 5.63 -16.95 -3.92
N SER A 238 4.31 -16.82 -3.92
CA SER A 238 3.48 -16.92 -5.13
C SER A 238 3.77 -15.82 -6.16
N VAL A 239 4.33 -14.69 -5.74
CA VAL A 239 4.74 -13.57 -6.62
C VAL A 239 6.26 -13.44 -6.77
N GLY A 240 7.04 -14.44 -6.36
CA GLY A 240 8.49 -14.43 -6.46
C GLY A 240 9.22 -13.43 -5.54
N ALA A 241 8.50 -12.70 -4.66
CA ALA A 241 9.10 -11.70 -3.77
C ALA A 241 10.13 -12.28 -2.79
N VAL A 242 10.01 -13.57 -2.45
CA VAL A 242 10.99 -14.29 -1.61
C VAL A 242 12.26 -14.64 -2.40
N ALA A 243 12.18 -14.84 -3.72
CA ALA A 243 13.35 -15.09 -4.56
C ALA A 243 14.24 -13.84 -4.68
N ALA A 244 13.66 -12.64 -4.68
CA ALA A 244 14.37 -11.37 -4.60
C ALA A 244 15.19 -11.21 -3.31
N LEU A 245 14.90 -11.98 -2.25
CA LEU A 245 15.70 -12.04 -1.02
C LEU A 245 17.14 -12.53 -1.27
N GLY A 246 17.42 -13.26 -2.36
CA GLY A 246 18.78 -13.69 -2.75
C GLY A 246 19.70 -12.54 -3.19
N GLY A 247 19.14 -11.41 -3.62
CA GLY A 247 19.91 -10.29 -4.20
C GLY A 247 20.62 -9.39 -3.17
N VAL A 248 20.14 -9.34 -1.91
CA VAL A 248 20.75 -8.49 -0.86
C VAL A 248 21.50 -9.35 0.15
N SER A 249 22.81 -9.15 0.28
CA SER A 249 23.65 -9.91 1.21
C SER A 249 23.25 -9.71 2.67
N TRP A 250 23.54 -10.67 3.53
CA TRP A 250 23.28 -10.58 4.98
C TRP A 250 23.94 -9.35 5.62
N SER A 251 25.13 -8.96 5.13
CA SER A 251 25.83 -7.76 5.63
C SER A 251 24.97 -6.52 5.40
N TRP A 252 24.39 -6.36 4.21
CA TRP A 252 23.50 -5.25 3.92
C TRP A 252 22.21 -5.28 4.73
N ARG A 253 21.63 -6.46 4.95
CA ARG A 253 20.42 -6.60 5.78
C ARG A 253 20.65 -6.19 7.23
N ILE A 254 21.81 -6.56 7.80
CA ILE A 254 22.19 -6.18 9.16
C ILE A 254 22.42 -4.66 9.24
N VAL A 255 23.19 -4.09 8.30
CA VAL A 255 23.43 -2.65 8.22
C VAL A 255 22.12 -1.87 8.10
N ASN A 256 21.27 -2.25 7.14
CA ASN A 256 19.98 -1.60 6.95
C ASN A 256 19.06 -1.76 8.17
N GLY A 257 19.01 -2.95 8.76
CA GLY A 257 18.23 -3.21 9.97
C GLY A 257 18.64 -2.32 11.16
N LEU A 258 19.93 -2.16 11.40
CA LEU A 258 20.44 -1.25 12.44
C LEU A 258 20.04 0.19 12.17
N MET A 259 20.16 0.64 10.93
CA MET A 259 19.76 1.99 10.52
C MET A 259 18.23 2.19 10.64
N ALA A 260 17.44 1.20 10.23
CA ALA A 260 15.98 1.25 10.37
C ALA A 260 15.54 1.37 11.84
N TYR A 261 16.15 0.61 12.75
CA TYR A 261 15.88 0.73 14.19
C TYR A 261 16.31 2.09 14.77
N ALA A 262 17.28 2.78 14.18
CA ALA A 262 17.72 4.08 14.66
C ALA A 262 16.94 5.25 14.06
N ILE A 263 16.49 5.14 12.80
CA ILE A 263 15.83 6.25 12.09
C ILE A 263 14.45 6.60 12.67
N TYR A 264 13.65 5.61 13.12
CA TYR A 264 12.31 5.88 13.62
C TYR A 264 12.27 6.65 14.94
N PRO A 265 13.11 6.38 15.96
CA PRO A 265 13.23 7.28 17.12
C PRO A 265 13.63 8.72 16.73
N ILE A 266 14.53 8.88 15.77
CA ILE A 266 14.93 10.20 15.26
C ILE A 266 13.73 10.89 14.58
N LYS A 267 13.06 10.22 13.65
CA LYS A 267 11.87 10.75 12.97
C LYS A 267 10.66 10.94 13.91
N THR A 268 10.61 10.21 15.03
CA THR A 268 9.59 10.45 16.07
C THR A 268 9.80 11.79 16.78
N VAL A 269 11.06 12.22 16.95
CA VAL A 269 11.39 13.52 17.55
C VAL A 269 11.36 14.63 16.50
N TRP A 270 11.87 14.34 15.30
CA TRP A 270 12.00 15.31 14.19
C TRP A 270 11.50 14.70 12.87
N PRO A 271 10.18 14.77 12.60
CA PRO A 271 9.56 14.14 11.44
C PRO A 271 9.72 14.96 10.15
N SER A 272 10.94 15.05 9.64
CA SER A 272 11.27 15.72 8.38
C SER A 272 11.57 14.72 7.27
N ASN A 273 11.49 15.18 6.01
CA ASN A 273 11.82 14.42 4.82
C ASN A 273 11.05 13.07 4.76
N LEU A 274 9.73 13.14 4.98
CA LEU A 274 8.85 11.99 4.88
C LEU A 274 8.50 11.74 3.41
N ALA A 275 8.68 10.51 2.94
CA ALA A 275 8.51 10.14 1.53
C ALA A 275 7.81 8.78 1.40
N CYS A 276 7.13 8.56 0.28
CA CYS A 276 6.46 7.29 -0.02
C CYS A 276 7.44 6.13 -0.30
N PHE A 277 8.70 6.42 -0.63
CA PHE A 277 9.72 5.42 -0.92
C PHE A 277 11.12 5.93 -0.55
N TYR A 278 11.88 5.09 0.13
CA TYR A 278 13.29 5.30 0.47
C TYR A 278 14.13 4.20 -0.17
N PRO A 279 14.94 4.50 -1.20
CA PRO A 279 15.74 3.50 -1.89
C PRO A 279 16.66 2.75 -0.94
N HIS A 280 16.81 1.43 -1.15
CA HIS A 280 17.74 0.64 -0.37
C HIS A 280 19.19 1.04 -0.72
N PRO A 281 20.05 1.36 0.26
CA PRO A 281 21.40 1.86 0.00
C PRO A 281 22.27 0.87 -0.78
N ALA A 282 22.01 -0.43 -0.69
CA ALA A 282 22.73 -1.45 -1.46
C ALA A 282 22.65 -1.25 -2.98
N THR A 283 21.65 -0.54 -3.47
CA THR A 283 21.50 -0.24 -4.92
C THR A 283 22.29 0.99 -5.34
N LEU A 284 22.76 1.80 -4.43
CA LEU A 284 23.29 3.13 -4.68
C LEU A 284 24.69 3.38 -4.17
N GLU A 285 25.08 2.72 -3.07
CA GLU A 285 26.28 3.02 -2.30
C GLU A 285 27.10 1.76 -2.02
N PRO A 286 28.44 1.86 -1.90
CA PRO A 286 29.26 0.78 -1.37
C PRO A 286 28.95 0.50 0.11
N LEU A 287 29.03 -0.77 0.53
CA LEU A 287 28.78 -1.16 1.91
C LEU A 287 29.62 -0.38 2.93
N ALA A 288 30.89 -0.10 2.58
CA ALA A 288 31.81 0.60 3.45
C ALA A 288 31.36 2.02 3.84
N SER A 289 30.66 2.73 2.94
CA SER A 289 30.14 4.08 3.21
C SER A 289 29.02 4.08 4.26
N GLU A 290 28.24 3.01 4.36
CA GLU A 290 27.13 2.88 5.30
C GLU A 290 27.54 2.27 6.66
N MET A 291 28.73 1.66 6.76
CA MET A 291 29.21 1.04 8.01
C MET A 291 29.34 2.04 9.15
N VAL A 292 29.76 3.28 8.88
CA VAL A 292 29.89 4.32 9.91
C VAL A 292 28.52 4.69 10.48
N ARG A 293 27.51 4.83 9.60
CA ARG A 293 26.13 5.11 10.02
C ARG A 293 25.52 3.95 10.79
N ALA A 294 25.78 2.72 10.35
CA ALA A 294 25.35 1.51 11.05
C ALA A 294 26.01 1.38 12.43
N ALA A 295 27.31 1.66 12.54
CA ALA A 295 28.02 1.66 13.83
C ALA A 295 27.47 2.72 14.79
N ALA A 296 27.21 3.94 14.32
CA ALA A 296 26.58 4.99 15.12
C ALA A 296 25.17 4.59 15.57
N SER A 297 24.38 3.98 14.67
CA SER A 297 23.05 3.45 14.97
C SER A 297 23.11 2.35 16.03
N ALA A 298 24.03 1.41 15.89
CA ALA A 298 24.26 0.33 16.86
C ALA A 298 24.65 0.90 18.24
N ALA A 299 25.58 1.85 18.28
CA ALA A 299 25.99 2.51 19.53
C ALA A 299 24.82 3.21 20.23
N MET A 300 24.00 3.96 19.47
CA MET A 300 22.78 4.59 19.98
C MET A 300 21.81 3.56 20.56
N LEU A 301 21.51 2.48 19.83
CA LEU A 301 20.59 1.42 20.27
C LEU A 301 21.11 0.72 21.53
N VAL A 302 22.41 0.42 21.61
CA VAL A 302 23.04 -0.17 22.80
C VAL A 302 22.93 0.77 24.01
N LEU A 303 23.24 2.05 23.84
CA LEU A 303 23.16 3.03 24.93
C LEU A 303 21.75 3.19 25.47
N VAL A 304 20.74 3.29 24.57
CA VAL A 304 19.32 3.38 24.97
C VAL A 304 18.91 2.09 25.68
N THR A 305 19.25 0.92 25.14
CA THR A 305 18.93 -0.38 25.73
C THR A 305 19.52 -0.55 27.11
N LEU A 306 20.81 -0.18 27.31
CA LEU A 306 21.47 -0.22 28.61
C LEU A 306 20.82 0.76 29.60
N GLY A 307 20.47 1.97 29.15
CA GLY A 307 19.75 2.96 29.97
C GLY A 307 18.37 2.45 30.44
N VAL A 308 17.61 1.90 29.52
CA VAL A 308 16.30 1.29 29.78
C VAL A 308 16.43 0.09 30.73
N TRP A 309 17.43 -0.77 30.50
CA TRP A 309 17.68 -1.95 31.34
C TRP A 309 18.04 -1.58 32.76
N ARG A 310 18.92 -0.59 32.95
CA ARG A 310 19.27 -0.07 34.30
C ARG A 310 18.06 0.53 35.02
N ALA A 311 17.17 1.17 34.28
CA ALA A 311 15.98 1.83 34.84
C ALA A 311 14.77 0.90 35.00
N ARG A 312 14.81 -0.35 34.54
CA ARG A 312 13.67 -1.27 34.37
C ARG A 312 12.81 -1.52 35.61
N ASP A 313 13.41 -1.45 36.81
CA ASP A 313 12.70 -1.69 38.06
C ASP A 313 12.17 -0.40 38.70
N ALA A 314 12.87 0.71 38.50
CA ALA A 314 12.44 2.04 38.96
C ALA A 314 11.38 2.67 38.02
N ARG A 315 11.51 2.40 36.71
CA ARG A 315 10.66 2.98 35.65
C ARG A 315 10.25 1.89 34.64
N PRO A 316 9.40 0.95 35.02
CA PRO A 316 9.08 -0.23 34.20
C PRO A 316 8.43 0.09 32.86
N TYR A 317 7.79 1.26 32.73
CA TYR A 317 7.22 1.74 31.47
C TYR A 317 8.28 1.96 30.37
N LEU A 318 9.54 2.25 30.75
CA LEU A 318 10.64 2.38 29.79
C LEU A 318 10.93 1.04 29.10
N LEU A 319 11.03 -0.04 29.88
CA LEU A 319 11.27 -1.36 29.31
C LEU A 319 10.08 -1.83 28.46
N THR A 320 8.85 -1.62 28.93
CA THR A 320 7.64 -1.97 28.18
C THR A 320 7.57 -1.21 26.85
N GLY A 321 7.81 0.10 26.87
CA GLY A 321 7.81 0.91 25.64
C GLY A 321 8.91 0.52 24.67
N TRP A 322 10.13 0.24 25.18
CA TRP A 322 11.25 -0.17 24.36
C TRP A 322 11.07 -1.56 23.74
N LEU A 323 10.55 -2.53 24.50
CA LEU A 323 10.19 -3.86 24.00
C LEU A 323 9.06 -3.79 22.96
N TRP A 324 8.02 -2.98 23.22
CA TRP A 324 6.95 -2.73 22.24
C TRP A 324 7.55 -2.24 20.90
N TYR A 325 8.37 -1.18 20.98
CA TYR A 325 9.03 -0.63 19.80
C TYR A 325 9.86 -1.68 19.06
N GLY A 326 10.77 -2.35 19.77
CA GLY A 326 11.72 -3.28 19.17
C GLY A 326 11.04 -4.51 18.55
N VAL A 327 10.06 -5.09 19.26
CA VAL A 327 9.37 -6.30 18.79
C VAL A 327 8.45 -6.00 17.63
N MET A 328 7.70 -4.89 17.68
CA MET A 328 6.77 -4.52 16.61
C MET A 328 7.50 -4.14 15.31
N LEU A 329 8.71 -3.61 15.40
CA LEU A 329 9.49 -3.23 14.21
C LEU A 329 10.18 -4.43 13.56
N LEU A 330 10.41 -5.53 14.31
CA LEU A 330 11.20 -6.68 13.84
C LEU A 330 10.79 -7.24 12.46
N PRO A 331 9.49 -7.47 12.16
CA PRO A 331 9.09 -8.03 10.87
C PRO A 331 9.39 -7.12 9.66
N VAL A 332 9.48 -5.81 9.88
CA VAL A 332 9.64 -4.76 8.86
C VAL A 332 10.97 -4.00 8.99
N SER A 333 11.91 -4.54 9.76
CA SER A 333 13.21 -3.91 10.03
C SER A 333 14.19 -3.98 8.86
N GLY A 334 13.89 -4.72 7.79
CA GLY A 334 14.82 -5.01 6.71
C GLY A 334 15.75 -6.21 6.96
N LEU A 335 15.71 -6.84 8.15
CA LEU A 335 16.37 -8.14 8.37
C LEU A 335 15.71 -9.23 7.50
N PHE A 336 14.40 -9.17 7.38
CA PHE A 336 13.61 -9.94 6.43
C PHE A 336 13.22 -9.01 5.28
N GLN A 337 14.16 -8.73 4.37
CA GLN A 337 13.96 -7.79 3.28
C GLN A 337 12.83 -8.25 2.36
N VAL A 338 11.85 -7.38 2.16
CA VAL A 338 10.78 -7.53 1.17
C VAL A 338 10.69 -6.21 0.41
N GLY A 339 10.82 -6.29 -0.92
CA GLY A 339 10.86 -5.11 -1.78
C GLY A 339 12.21 -4.34 -1.76
N ASP A 340 12.25 -3.24 -2.50
CA ASP A 340 13.47 -2.48 -2.81
C ASP A 340 13.68 -1.26 -1.89
N GLN A 341 12.81 -1.08 -0.88
CA GLN A 341 12.94 0.02 0.07
C GLN A 341 13.82 -0.32 1.26
N ALA A 342 14.56 0.66 1.76
CA ALA A 342 15.33 0.56 3.01
C ALA A 342 14.42 0.51 4.24
N TRP A 343 13.45 1.40 4.28
CA TRP A 343 12.40 1.54 5.31
C TRP A 343 11.19 2.24 4.69
N ALA A 344 10.09 2.36 5.44
CA ALA A 344 8.91 3.13 5.05
C ALA A 344 8.31 3.81 6.29
N ASP A 345 7.75 5.01 6.14
CA ASP A 345 7.18 5.74 7.28
C ASP A 345 5.98 5.00 7.89
N ARG A 346 5.20 4.26 7.09
CA ARG A 346 4.11 3.37 7.54
C ARG A 346 4.55 2.29 8.52
N TYR A 347 5.79 1.82 8.45
CA TYR A 347 6.32 0.81 9.38
C TYR A 347 6.42 1.35 10.82
N ALA A 348 6.40 2.68 11.01
CA ALA A 348 6.37 3.32 12.32
C ALA A 348 4.98 3.31 12.98
N TYR A 349 3.90 2.95 12.25
CA TYR A 349 2.51 3.14 12.69
C TYR A 349 2.20 2.60 14.09
N LEU A 350 2.48 1.34 14.38
CA LEU A 350 2.29 0.74 15.70
C LEU A 350 3.55 0.77 16.59
N PRO A 351 4.78 0.55 16.06
CA PRO A 351 5.99 0.46 16.90
C PRO A 351 6.24 1.70 17.74
N THR A 352 6.07 2.90 17.18
CA THR A 352 6.44 4.14 17.88
C THR A 352 5.45 4.56 18.99
N ILE A 353 4.33 3.83 19.16
CA ILE A 353 3.50 3.94 20.38
C ILE A 353 4.33 3.62 21.62
N GLY A 354 5.24 2.63 21.53
CA GLY A 354 6.17 2.31 22.61
C GLY A 354 7.03 3.50 23.03
N LEU A 355 7.54 4.26 22.06
CA LEU A 355 8.31 5.49 22.30
C LEU A 355 7.41 6.58 22.94
N GLY A 356 6.16 6.70 22.48
CA GLY A 356 5.15 7.58 23.08
C GLY A 356 4.88 7.24 24.55
N ILE A 357 4.81 5.95 24.91
CA ILE A 357 4.67 5.49 26.31
C ILE A 357 5.88 5.96 27.13
N MET A 358 7.10 5.75 26.63
CA MET A 358 8.32 6.18 27.33
C MET A 358 8.32 7.70 27.57
N ALA A 359 7.97 8.49 26.57
CA ALA A 359 7.93 9.95 26.65
C ALA A 359 6.85 10.44 27.65
N ALA A 360 5.62 9.94 27.56
CA ALA A 360 4.50 10.40 28.34
C ALA A 360 4.65 10.09 29.85
N TRP A 361 5.05 8.86 30.20
CA TRP A 361 5.31 8.52 31.59
C TRP A 361 6.62 9.10 32.11
N GLY A 362 7.62 9.29 31.24
CA GLY A 362 8.84 10.04 31.57
C GLY A 362 8.55 11.49 31.96
N ALA A 363 7.76 12.19 31.15
CA ALA A 363 7.31 13.56 31.45
C ALA A 363 6.53 13.63 32.78
N ARG A 364 5.64 12.68 33.02
CA ARG A 364 4.92 12.56 34.31
C ARG A 364 5.88 12.43 35.49
N ASP A 365 6.89 11.57 35.38
CA ASP A 365 7.87 11.36 36.47
C ASP A 365 8.69 12.62 36.76
N VAL A 366 9.03 13.40 35.72
CA VAL A 366 9.70 14.69 35.88
C VAL A 366 8.79 15.68 36.65
N VAL A 367 7.53 15.78 36.25
CA VAL A 367 6.54 16.65 36.90
C VAL A 367 6.26 16.22 38.34
N ALA A 368 6.20 14.91 38.62
CA ALA A 368 6.00 14.38 39.99
C ALA A 368 7.15 14.75 40.92
N ARG A 369 8.41 14.76 40.42
CA ARG A 369 9.61 15.14 41.20
C ARG A 369 9.79 16.66 41.31
N ARG A 370 9.28 17.43 40.32
CA ARG A 370 9.39 18.89 40.24
C ARG A 370 8.05 19.53 39.90
N PRO A 371 7.11 19.62 40.85
CA PRO A 371 5.74 20.11 40.60
C PRO A 371 5.69 21.53 39.99
N ARG A 372 6.69 22.36 40.26
CA ARG A 372 6.81 23.70 39.68
C ARG A 372 6.90 23.70 38.15
N LEU A 373 7.42 22.60 37.57
CA LEU A 373 7.54 22.43 36.11
C LEU A 373 6.22 22.00 35.43
N ARG A 374 5.13 21.77 36.19
CA ARG A 374 3.86 21.26 35.66
C ARG A 374 3.30 22.14 34.54
N ARG A 375 3.22 23.46 34.76
CA ARG A 375 2.71 24.40 33.75
C ARG A 375 3.57 24.40 32.49
N MET A 376 4.88 24.42 32.66
CA MET A 376 5.83 24.35 31.55
C MET A 376 5.73 23.02 30.78
N ALA A 377 5.64 21.89 31.46
CA ALA A 377 5.47 20.57 30.81
C ALA A 377 4.17 20.49 30.01
N VAL A 378 3.06 21.04 30.53
CA VAL A 378 1.78 21.10 29.81
C VAL A 378 1.90 22.01 28.58
N ALA A 379 2.51 23.18 28.71
CA ALA A 379 2.73 24.10 27.60
C ALA A 379 3.62 23.49 26.52
N THR A 380 4.73 22.85 26.91
CA THR A 380 5.62 22.13 25.96
C THR A 380 4.86 21.02 25.24
N ALA A 381 4.09 20.20 25.96
CA ALA A 381 3.29 19.14 25.33
C ALA A 381 2.26 19.71 24.34
N ALA A 382 1.58 20.82 24.70
CA ALA A 382 0.62 21.47 23.82
C ALA A 382 1.28 22.05 22.56
N LEU A 383 2.42 22.73 22.71
CA LEU A 383 3.19 23.26 21.57
C LEU A 383 3.73 22.14 20.67
N THR A 384 4.25 21.06 21.25
CA THR A 384 4.71 19.88 20.49
C THR A 384 3.55 19.25 19.70
N LEU A 385 2.40 19.05 20.32
CA LEU A 385 1.23 18.49 19.65
C LEU A 385 0.71 19.44 18.55
N ALA A 386 0.70 20.75 18.78
CA ALA A 386 0.33 21.72 17.76
C ALA A 386 1.30 21.69 16.56
N ALA A 387 2.61 21.66 16.82
CA ALA A 387 3.63 21.58 15.77
C ALA A 387 3.52 20.27 14.96
N LEU A 388 3.40 19.13 15.65
CA LEU A 388 3.23 17.83 14.99
C LEU A 388 1.90 17.75 14.20
N GLY A 389 0.81 18.27 14.75
CA GLY A 389 -0.48 18.30 14.05
C GLY A 389 -0.44 19.18 12.80
N THR A 390 0.23 20.34 12.87
CA THR A 390 0.46 21.21 11.69
C THR A 390 1.33 20.49 10.65
N ALA A 391 2.43 19.86 11.07
CA ALA A 391 3.29 19.11 10.17
C ALA A 391 2.54 17.94 9.53
N ALA A 392 1.71 17.20 10.28
CA ALA A 392 0.87 16.14 9.74
C ALA A 392 -0.16 16.69 8.74
N PHE A 393 -0.82 17.80 9.05
CA PHE A 393 -1.78 18.45 8.15
C PHE A 393 -1.12 18.86 6.82
N LEU A 394 0.11 19.37 6.86
CA LEU A 394 0.87 19.72 5.65
C LEU A 394 1.32 18.45 4.91
N GLN A 395 1.74 17.41 5.62
CA GLN A 395 2.16 16.15 5.02
C GLN A 395 0.99 15.41 4.34
N VAL A 396 -0.24 15.51 4.86
CA VAL A 396 -1.44 14.92 4.21
C VAL A 396 -1.64 15.50 2.81
N ARG A 397 -1.35 16.79 2.56
CA ARG A 397 -1.46 17.40 1.22
C ARG A 397 -0.58 16.75 0.17
N VAL A 398 0.53 16.17 0.59
CA VAL A 398 1.46 15.47 -0.30
C VAL A 398 0.81 14.23 -0.96
N TRP A 399 -0.16 13.62 -0.27
CA TRP A 399 -0.90 12.43 -0.72
C TRP A 399 -2.15 12.76 -1.54
N ARG A 400 -2.29 14.00 -2.04
CA ARG A 400 -3.47 14.44 -2.78
C ARG A 400 -3.63 13.73 -4.11
N ASP A 401 -2.54 13.56 -4.84
CA ASP A 401 -2.45 12.94 -6.16
C ASP A 401 -1.03 12.38 -6.40
N SER A 402 -0.89 11.51 -7.39
CA SER A 402 0.39 10.84 -7.72
C SER A 402 1.50 11.83 -8.10
N GLY A 403 1.18 12.85 -8.90
CA GLY A 403 2.17 13.84 -9.34
C GLY A 403 2.72 14.66 -8.18
N THR A 404 1.87 15.09 -7.25
CA THR A 404 2.28 15.80 -6.03
C THR A 404 3.14 14.90 -5.13
N LEU A 405 2.72 13.64 -4.96
CA LEU A 405 3.41 12.65 -4.12
C LEU A 405 4.83 12.37 -4.63
N PHE A 406 4.96 12.08 -5.92
CA PHE A 406 6.25 11.70 -6.50
C PHE A 406 7.22 12.89 -6.57
N ARG A 407 6.75 14.08 -6.98
CA ARG A 407 7.59 15.29 -6.98
C ARG A 407 8.08 15.65 -5.57
N HIS A 408 7.21 15.51 -4.55
CA HIS A 408 7.64 15.70 -3.17
C HIS A 408 8.69 14.65 -2.76
N ALA A 409 8.49 13.39 -3.07
CA ALA A 409 9.44 12.33 -2.72
C ALA A 409 10.82 12.57 -3.36
N LEU A 410 10.88 13.01 -4.62
CA LEU A 410 12.13 13.40 -5.29
C LEU A 410 12.80 14.63 -4.64
N ALA A 411 12.01 15.59 -4.16
CA ALA A 411 12.54 16.78 -3.49
C ALA A 411 13.18 16.48 -2.11
N VAL A 412 12.75 15.42 -1.41
CA VAL A 412 13.20 15.09 -0.05
C VAL A 412 14.07 13.83 0.04
N THR A 413 14.23 13.08 -1.05
CA THR A 413 15.12 11.92 -1.13
C THR A 413 16.23 12.16 -2.16
N ARG A 414 17.25 11.31 -2.14
CA ARG A 414 18.37 11.41 -3.10
C ARG A 414 18.44 10.14 -3.93
N ARG A 415 18.76 10.28 -5.23
CA ARG A 415 18.99 9.16 -6.14
C ARG A 415 17.85 8.14 -6.12
N ASN A 416 16.61 8.61 -6.14
CA ASN A 416 15.41 7.79 -5.96
C ASN A 416 14.91 7.25 -7.33
N TRP A 417 15.65 6.28 -7.85
CA TRP A 417 15.38 5.65 -9.15
C TRP A 417 13.95 5.08 -9.26
N TYR A 418 13.38 4.60 -8.14
CA TYR A 418 12.02 4.07 -8.11
C TYR A 418 10.98 5.17 -8.36
N VAL A 419 11.10 6.28 -7.64
CA VAL A 419 10.16 7.40 -7.78
C VAL A 419 10.36 8.15 -9.10
N GLU A 420 11.59 8.23 -9.61
CA GLU A 420 11.83 8.74 -10.96
C GLU A 420 11.04 7.92 -12.00
N ASN A 421 11.12 6.60 -11.94
CA ASN A 421 10.32 5.73 -12.83
C ASN A 421 8.81 5.87 -12.60
N ALA A 422 8.37 5.94 -11.34
CA ALA A 422 6.94 6.06 -11.03
C ALA A 422 6.35 7.40 -11.52
N LEU A 423 7.10 8.49 -11.39
CA LEU A 423 6.71 9.79 -11.94
C LEU A 423 6.68 9.75 -13.47
N GLY A 424 7.70 9.14 -14.09
CA GLY A 424 7.74 8.95 -15.54
C GLY A 424 6.55 8.16 -16.07
N ALA A 425 6.21 7.05 -15.43
CA ALA A 425 5.04 6.24 -15.79
C ALA A 425 3.72 7.05 -15.67
N TRP A 426 3.53 7.77 -14.57
CA TRP A 426 2.36 8.62 -14.37
C TRP A 426 2.27 9.72 -15.44
N LEU A 427 3.40 10.35 -15.79
CA LEU A 427 3.46 11.38 -16.85
C LEU A 427 3.14 10.80 -18.24
N LEU A 428 3.53 9.55 -18.53
CA LEU A 428 3.12 8.85 -19.76
C LEU A 428 1.60 8.74 -19.87
N ASP A 429 0.93 8.43 -18.78
CA ASP A 429 -0.54 8.33 -18.75
C ASP A 429 -1.20 9.71 -18.88
N GLN A 430 -0.51 10.78 -18.46
CA GLN A 430 -0.98 12.16 -18.67
C GLN A 430 -0.64 12.70 -20.08
N GLY A 431 0.04 11.93 -20.92
CA GLY A 431 0.47 12.35 -22.26
C GLY A 431 1.67 13.32 -22.29
N ALA A 432 2.32 13.57 -21.15
CA ALA A 432 3.48 14.46 -21.03
C ALA A 432 4.79 13.74 -21.41
N LEU A 433 4.91 13.30 -22.68
CA LEU A 433 5.95 12.36 -23.15
C LEU A 433 7.38 12.86 -22.88
N ALA A 434 7.69 14.13 -23.15
CA ALA A 434 9.04 14.66 -22.97
C ALA A 434 9.49 14.68 -21.50
N GLU A 435 8.60 15.08 -20.59
CA GLU A 435 8.88 15.06 -19.14
C GLU A 435 8.98 13.62 -18.64
N ALA A 436 8.09 12.73 -19.11
CA ALA A 436 8.11 11.30 -18.78
C ALA A 436 9.45 10.65 -19.15
N ARG A 437 9.94 10.89 -20.38
CA ARG A 437 11.23 10.39 -20.86
C ARG A 437 12.36 10.82 -19.94
N ALA A 438 12.45 12.11 -19.61
CA ALA A 438 13.53 12.62 -18.76
C ALA A 438 13.59 11.90 -17.40
N HIS A 439 12.45 11.64 -16.78
CA HIS A 439 12.37 10.91 -15.52
C HIS A 439 12.70 9.42 -15.67
N ILE A 440 12.24 8.76 -16.73
CA ILE A 440 12.56 7.35 -16.99
C ILE A 440 14.05 7.17 -17.27
N GLU A 441 14.66 8.05 -18.09
CA GLU A 441 16.09 8.02 -18.36
C GLU A 441 16.92 8.29 -17.10
N GLU A 442 16.50 9.22 -16.23
CA GLU A 442 17.16 9.44 -14.95
C GLU A 442 17.04 8.20 -14.04
N SER A 443 15.89 7.54 -14.01
CA SER A 443 15.75 6.25 -13.32
C SER A 443 16.76 5.22 -13.83
N LEU A 444 16.90 5.08 -15.16
CA LEU A 444 17.83 4.15 -15.78
C LEU A 444 19.30 4.57 -15.59
N ARG A 445 19.60 5.87 -15.52
CA ARG A 445 20.93 6.36 -15.17
C ARG A 445 21.34 5.95 -13.74
N LEU A 446 20.37 5.94 -12.81
CA LEU A 446 20.57 5.54 -11.41
C LEU A 446 20.58 4.02 -11.26
N ALA A 447 19.72 3.31 -11.97
CA ALA A 447 19.53 1.86 -11.93
C ALA A 447 19.38 1.27 -13.35
N PRO A 448 20.49 1.05 -14.09
CA PRO A 448 20.45 0.65 -15.51
C PRO A 448 19.75 -0.69 -15.77
N ARG A 449 19.70 -1.56 -14.78
CA ARG A 449 19.06 -2.88 -14.86
C ARG A 449 17.71 -2.92 -14.14
N TYR A 450 16.95 -1.82 -14.12
CA TYR A 450 15.62 -1.77 -13.55
C TYR A 450 14.57 -2.14 -14.62
N PRO A 451 13.95 -3.34 -14.56
CA PRO A 451 13.12 -3.85 -15.64
C PRO A 451 11.88 -2.99 -15.90
N GLN A 452 11.29 -2.40 -14.86
CA GLN A 452 10.13 -1.52 -15.02
C GLN A 452 10.45 -0.25 -15.80
N ALA A 453 11.61 0.38 -15.53
CA ALA A 453 12.03 1.57 -16.28
C ALA A 453 12.39 1.23 -17.73
N GLN A 454 13.00 0.06 -18.00
CA GLN A 454 13.23 -0.42 -19.35
C GLN A 454 11.90 -0.62 -20.10
N ASN A 455 10.91 -1.24 -19.45
CA ASN A 455 9.58 -1.42 -20.03
C ASN A 455 8.87 -0.08 -20.31
N ASN A 456 8.96 0.88 -19.38
CA ASN A 456 8.35 2.19 -19.54
C ASN A 456 9.01 2.99 -20.66
N LEU A 457 10.32 2.90 -20.82
CA LEU A 457 11.03 3.52 -21.95
C LEU A 457 10.65 2.87 -23.28
N CYS A 458 10.49 1.53 -23.31
CA CYS A 458 9.95 0.84 -24.48
C CYS A 458 8.57 1.39 -24.85
N SER A 459 7.64 1.50 -23.90
CA SER A 459 6.28 2.02 -24.11
C SER A 459 6.30 3.47 -24.60
N GLU A 460 7.14 4.31 -24.01
CA GLU A 460 7.30 5.71 -24.37
C GLU A 460 7.80 5.86 -25.81
N LEU A 461 8.89 5.17 -26.18
CA LEU A 461 9.45 5.18 -27.54
C LEU A 461 8.46 4.67 -28.59
N MET A 462 7.60 3.71 -28.22
CA MET A 462 6.52 3.26 -29.09
C MET A 462 5.45 4.34 -29.29
N ARG A 463 5.08 5.09 -28.24
CA ARG A 463 4.13 6.21 -28.33
C ARG A 463 4.69 7.37 -29.15
N GLU A 464 5.99 7.62 -29.08
CA GLU A 464 6.70 8.61 -29.89
C GLU A 464 6.78 8.22 -31.38
N GLY A 465 6.53 6.96 -31.71
CA GLY A 465 6.65 6.45 -33.07
C GLY A 465 8.04 5.96 -33.44
N SER A 466 8.88 5.60 -32.48
CA SER A 466 10.26 5.12 -32.66
C SER A 466 10.39 3.61 -32.32
N PRO A 467 9.73 2.68 -33.06
CA PRO A 467 9.66 1.26 -32.72
C PRO A 467 11.03 0.55 -32.79
N ASP A 468 11.96 1.06 -33.57
CA ASP A 468 13.31 0.47 -33.68
C ASP A 468 14.16 0.77 -32.44
N ALA A 469 14.01 1.94 -31.85
CA ALA A 469 14.64 2.29 -30.60
C ALA A 469 13.96 1.58 -29.39
N ALA A 470 12.67 1.31 -29.45
CA ALA A 470 11.93 0.65 -28.39
C ALA A 470 12.35 -0.82 -28.18
N GLY A 471 12.66 -1.55 -29.27
CA GLY A 471 12.92 -2.99 -29.24
C GLY A 471 13.95 -3.45 -28.19
N PRO A 472 15.17 -2.91 -28.19
CA PRO A 472 16.20 -3.28 -27.20
C PRO A 472 15.76 -3.11 -25.74
N HIS A 473 14.93 -2.11 -25.44
CA HIS A 473 14.43 -1.86 -24.09
C HIS A 473 13.36 -2.88 -23.66
N CYS A 474 12.45 -3.26 -24.57
CA CYS A 474 11.49 -4.33 -24.34
C CYS A 474 12.20 -5.68 -24.09
N ASP A 475 13.21 -6.00 -24.94
CA ASP A 475 13.97 -7.25 -24.82
C ASP A 475 14.75 -7.28 -23.49
N LEU A 476 15.41 -6.18 -23.11
CA LEU A 476 16.15 -6.09 -21.86
C LEU A 476 15.22 -6.19 -20.64
N ALA A 477 14.02 -5.61 -20.69
CA ALA A 477 13.04 -5.74 -19.61
C ALA A 477 12.69 -7.21 -19.36
N LEU A 478 12.50 -8.00 -20.43
CA LEU A 478 12.20 -9.44 -20.36
C LEU A 478 13.42 -10.30 -20.04
N GLU A 479 14.63 -9.89 -20.40
CA GLU A 479 15.87 -10.55 -19.95
C GLU A 479 16.02 -10.41 -18.42
N LEU A 480 15.77 -9.21 -17.90
CA LEU A 480 15.90 -8.91 -16.48
C LEU A 480 14.79 -9.55 -15.63
N LYS A 481 13.57 -9.59 -16.16
CA LYS A 481 12.39 -10.17 -15.51
C LYS A 481 11.61 -11.01 -16.52
N PRO A 482 11.93 -12.32 -16.66
CA PRO A 482 11.28 -13.20 -17.63
C PRO A 482 9.76 -13.30 -17.50
N ASP A 483 9.22 -13.28 -16.29
CA ASP A 483 7.77 -13.30 -16.00
C ASP A 483 7.24 -11.89 -15.79
N PHE A 484 7.33 -11.04 -16.85
CA PHE A 484 6.88 -9.66 -16.84
C PHE A 484 5.77 -9.47 -17.90
N PRO A 485 4.48 -9.59 -17.49
CA PRO A 485 3.36 -9.59 -18.43
C PRO A 485 3.26 -8.28 -19.24
N GLU A 486 3.48 -7.12 -18.61
CA GLU A 486 3.42 -5.82 -19.28
C GLU A 486 4.51 -5.68 -20.35
N ALA A 487 5.74 -6.16 -20.07
CA ALA A 487 6.82 -6.13 -21.05
C ALA A 487 6.58 -7.09 -22.21
N SER A 488 6.02 -8.29 -21.93
CA SER A 488 5.59 -9.23 -22.98
C SER A 488 4.49 -8.62 -23.84
N ASN A 489 3.51 -7.95 -23.24
CA ASN A 489 2.46 -7.23 -23.97
C ASN A 489 3.02 -6.10 -24.85
N ASN A 490 3.92 -5.29 -24.33
CA ASN A 490 4.56 -4.20 -25.09
C ASN A 490 5.42 -4.72 -26.25
N LEU A 491 6.17 -5.81 -26.02
CA LEU A 491 6.92 -6.47 -27.11
C LEU A 491 5.94 -7.05 -28.16
N GLY A 492 4.82 -7.62 -27.74
CA GLY A 492 3.77 -8.08 -28.66
C GLY A 492 3.24 -6.94 -29.54
N LEU A 493 2.93 -5.78 -28.97
CA LEU A 493 2.49 -4.60 -29.72
C LEU A 493 3.58 -4.10 -30.70
N LEU A 494 4.84 -4.11 -30.28
CA LEU A 494 5.96 -3.78 -31.15
C LEU A 494 6.04 -4.72 -32.36
N LEU A 495 5.88 -6.02 -32.13
CA LEU A 495 5.91 -7.05 -33.17
C LEU A 495 4.71 -6.90 -34.13
N VAL A 496 3.51 -6.54 -33.64
CA VAL A 496 2.36 -6.18 -34.49
C VAL A 496 2.71 -5.02 -35.43
N ARG A 497 3.29 -3.94 -34.92
CA ARG A 497 3.72 -2.80 -35.73
C ARG A 497 4.77 -3.16 -36.81
N ARG A 498 5.58 -4.21 -36.55
CA ARG A 498 6.55 -4.77 -37.50
C ARG A 498 5.95 -5.85 -38.43
N GLY A 499 4.65 -6.11 -38.35
CA GLY A 499 3.98 -7.16 -39.14
C GLY A 499 4.32 -8.59 -38.76
N ARG A 500 4.96 -8.80 -37.59
CA ARG A 500 5.41 -10.11 -37.10
C ARG A 500 4.32 -10.78 -36.24
N TRP A 501 3.15 -11.02 -36.83
CA TRP A 501 1.92 -11.43 -36.14
C TRP A 501 2.05 -12.72 -35.31
N ASN A 502 2.72 -13.77 -35.84
CA ASN A 502 2.89 -15.03 -35.13
C ASN A 502 3.72 -14.86 -33.84
N GLU A 503 4.75 -14.00 -33.90
CA GLU A 503 5.60 -13.73 -32.75
C GLU A 503 4.89 -12.84 -31.75
N ALA A 504 4.10 -11.88 -32.21
CA ALA A 504 3.23 -11.07 -31.37
C ALA A 504 2.25 -11.93 -30.56
N ARG A 505 1.60 -12.90 -31.23
CA ARG A 505 0.73 -13.87 -30.55
C ARG A 505 1.45 -14.58 -29.42
N ALA A 506 2.64 -15.11 -29.69
CA ALA A 506 3.42 -15.82 -28.68
C ALA A 506 3.74 -14.96 -27.45
N GLN A 507 3.96 -13.64 -27.64
CA GLN A 507 4.22 -12.71 -26.55
C GLN A 507 2.93 -12.38 -25.75
N PHE A 508 1.79 -12.18 -26.40
CA PHE A 508 0.52 -11.99 -25.69
C PHE A 508 0.10 -13.26 -24.92
N GLU A 509 0.28 -14.43 -25.50
CA GLU A 509 0.06 -15.70 -24.79
C GLU A 509 1.02 -15.88 -23.62
N ARG A 510 2.28 -15.41 -23.73
CA ARG A 510 3.24 -15.38 -22.61
C ARG A 510 2.77 -14.45 -21.50
N ALA A 511 2.30 -13.26 -21.85
CA ALA A 511 1.72 -12.33 -20.87
C ALA A 511 0.55 -12.98 -20.11
N LEU A 512 -0.36 -13.64 -20.81
CA LEU A 512 -1.53 -14.33 -20.23
C LEU A 512 -1.17 -15.60 -19.44
N ARG A 513 -0.05 -16.26 -19.74
CA ARG A 513 0.45 -17.35 -18.89
C ARG A 513 0.96 -16.83 -17.55
N SER A 514 1.60 -15.66 -17.53
CA SER A 514 2.10 -15.02 -16.30
C SER A 514 0.96 -14.37 -15.51
N GLU A 515 0.03 -13.74 -16.20
CA GLU A 515 -1.14 -13.05 -15.63
C GLU A 515 -2.41 -13.37 -16.45
N PRO A 516 -3.16 -14.44 -16.05
CA PRO A 516 -4.34 -14.88 -16.79
C PRO A 516 -5.50 -13.88 -16.84
N ASP A 517 -5.51 -12.88 -15.96
CA ASP A 517 -6.53 -11.85 -15.86
C ASP A 517 -6.01 -10.46 -16.33
N PHE A 518 -5.18 -10.44 -17.37
CA PHE A 518 -4.61 -9.22 -17.94
C PHE A 518 -5.47 -8.71 -19.12
N PRO A 519 -6.34 -7.68 -18.93
CA PRO A 519 -7.32 -7.26 -19.93
C PRO A 519 -6.68 -6.81 -21.24
N GLU A 520 -5.59 -6.03 -21.18
CA GLU A 520 -4.89 -5.51 -22.36
C GLU A 520 -4.31 -6.63 -23.21
N ALA A 521 -3.72 -7.66 -22.58
CA ALA A 521 -3.17 -8.79 -23.32
C ALA A 521 -4.27 -9.63 -23.99
N HIS A 522 -5.44 -9.78 -23.34
CA HIS A 522 -6.60 -10.40 -23.96
C HIS A 522 -7.08 -9.60 -25.17
N SER A 523 -7.24 -8.27 -25.06
CA SER A 523 -7.68 -7.39 -26.16
C SER A 523 -6.69 -7.41 -27.33
N ASN A 524 -5.39 -7.37 -27.03
CA ASN A 524 -4.33 -7.41 -28.04
C ASN A 524 -4.21 -8.79 -28.74
N LEU A 525 -4.39 -9.87 -27.97
CA LEU A 525 -4.43 -11.21 -28.56
C LEU A 525 -5.65 -11.37 -29.48
N ALA A 526 -6.81 -10.81 -29.10
CA ALA A 526 -8.00 -10.81 -29.96
C ALA A 526 -7.75 -10.08 -31.29
N MET A 527 -7.05 -8.97 -31.29
CA MET A 527 -6.64 -8.25 -32.52
C MET A 527 -5.79 -9.15 -33.44
N VAL A 528 -4.84 -9.88 -32.88
CA VAL A 528 -3.99 -10.83 -33.65
C VAL A 528 -4.83 -11.99 -34.19
N LEU A 529 -5.69 -12.57 -33.38
CA LEU A 529 -6.58 -13.68 -33.78
C LEU A 529 -7.58 -13.25 -34.85
N LEU A 530 -8.08 -12.00 -34.78
CA LEU A 530 -8.91 -11.41 -35.84
C LEU A 530 -8.14 -11.34 -37.16
N HIS A 531 -6.89 -10.89 -37.14
CA HIS A 531 -6.02 -10.85 -38.32
C HIS A 531 -5.76 -12.26 -38.89
N GLU A 532 -5.67 -13.29 -38.02
CA GLU A 532 -5.48 -14.70 -38.43
C GLU A 532 -6.80 -15.36 -38.94
N GLY A 533 -7.95 -14.66 -38.90
CA GLY A 533 -9.26 -15.22 -39.25
C GLY A 533 -9.88 -16.15 -38.20
N ARG A 534 -9.35 -16.17 -37.00
CA ARG A 534 -9.82 -17.00 -35.85
C ARG A 534 -10.86 -16.24 -35.03
N TRP A 535 -11.95 -15.90 -35.63
CA TRP A 535 -12.94 -14.95 -35.12
C TRP A 535 -13.62 -15.36 -33.80
N ASP A 536 -13.91 -16.67 -33.64
CA ASP A 536 -14.56 -17.16 -32.41
C ASP A 536 -13.62 -17.09 -31.19
N GLU A 537 -12.34 -17.34 -31.39
CA GLU A 537 -11.34 -17.20 -30.35
C GLU A 537 -11.09 -15.71 -30.03
N ALA A 538 -11.00 -14.87 -31.07
CA ALA A 538 -10.90 -13.43 -30.90
C ALA A 538 -12.06 -12.87 -30.06
N ARG A 539 -13.30 -13.31 -30.36
CA ARG A 539 -14.49 -12.93 -29.59
C ARG A 539 -14.36 -13.33 -28.12
N ALA A 540 -14.00 -14.59 -27.84
CA ALA A 540 -13.87 -15.07 -26.47
C ALA A 540 -12.83 -14.25 -25.65
N HIS A 541 -11.72 -13.84 -26.30
CA HIS A 541 -10.72 -12.99 -25.66
C HIS A 541 -11.23 -11.56 -25.44
N CYS A 542 -11.95 -10.94 -26.38
CA CYS A 542 -12.61 -9.63 -26.17
C CYS A 542 -13.63 -9.69 -25.02
N GLU A 543 -14.50 -10.71 -25.00
CA GLU A 543 -15.50 -10.91 -23.95
C GLU A 543 -14.80 -11.09 -22.58
N ARG A 544 -13.67 -11.81 -22.51
CA ARG A 544 -12.88 -11.93 -21.29
C ARG A 544 -12.28 -10.60 -20.86
N ALA A 545 -11.70 -9.82 -21.79
CA ALA A 545 -11.16 -8.49 -21.52
C ALA A 545 -12.23 -7.55 -20.96
N LEU A 546 -13.44 -7.54 -21.57
CA LEU A 546 -14.57 -6.72 -21.11
C LEU A 546 -15.15 -7.19 -19.77
N ALA A 547 -15.11 -8.50 -19.49
CA ALA A 547 -15.49 -9.00 -18.17
C ALA A 547 -14.55 -8.51 -17.06
N LEU A 548 -13.28 -8.27 -17.39
CA LEU A 548 -12.25 -7.74 -16.48
C LEU A 548 -12.29 -6.20 -16.42
N ARG A 549 -12.44 -5.56 -17.58
CA ARG A 549 -12.52 -4.09 -17.72
C ARG A 549 -13.67 -3.70 -18.65
N PRO A 550 -14.89 -3.51 -18.10
CA PRO A 550 -16.10 -3.25 -18.90
C PRO A 550 -16.10 -1.92 -19.68
N ARG A 551 -15.22 -0.98 -19.33
CA ARG A 551 -15.15 0.36 -19.94
C ARG A 551 -13.84 0.54 -20.71
N SER A 552 -13.51 -0.39 -21.63
CA SER A 552 -12.34 -0.30 -22.51
C SER A 552 -12.80 0.00 -23.94
N PRO A 553 -12.61 1.25 -24.43
CA PRO A 553 -12.96 1.61 -25.81
C PRO A 553 -12.26 0.72 -26.83
N GLU A 554 -10.97 0.43 -26.64
CA GLU A 554 -10.17 -0.40 -27.53
C GLU A 554 -10.72 -1.83 -27.63
N THR A 555 -11.18 -2.40 -26.52
CA THR A 555 -11.72 -3.76 -26.50
C THR A 555 -13.09 -3.81 -27.15
N HIS A 556 -13.97 -2.82 -26.91
CA HIS A 556 -15.25 -2.69 -27.61
C HIS A 556 -15.02 -2.51 -29.12
N PHE A 557 -14.04 -1.71 -29.52
CA PHE A 557 -13.68 -1.54 -30.93
C PHE A 557 -13.21 -2.85 -31.56
N ASN A 558 -12.32 -3.60 -30.89
CA ASN A 558 -11.85 -4.91 -31.37
C ASN A 558 -13.02 -5.90 -31.48
N LEU A 559 -13.94 -5.93 -30.51
CA LEU A 559 -15.11 -6.80 -30.53
C LEU A 559 -16.06 -6.42 -31.68
N ALA A 560 -16.24 -5.13 -31.96
CA ALA A 560 -17.01 -4.66 -33.10
C ALA A 560 -16.42 -5.16 -34.43
N LEU A 561 -15.09 -5.09 -34.57
CA LEU A 561 -14.40 -5.63 -35.76
C LEU A 561 -14.58 -7.15 -35.90
N VAL A 562 -14.55 -7.88 -34.80
CA VAL A 562 -14.83 -9.33 -34.80
C VAL A 562 -16.26 -9.61 -35.27
N PHE A 563 -17.26 -8.87 -34.78
CA PHE A 563 -18.64 -9.02 -35.23
C PHE A 563 -18.85 -8.62 -36.70
N GLU A 564 -18.13 -7.59 -37.19
CA GLU A 564 -18.14 -7.26 -38.63
C GLU A 564 -17.59 -8.43 -39.46
N ALA A 565 -16.46 -9.04 -39.05
CA ALA A 565 -15.87 -10.21 -39.73
C ALA A 565 -16.83 -11.41 -39.74
N GLN A 566 -17.59 -11.60 -38.67
CA GLN A 566 -18.64 -12.63 -38.58
C GLN A 566 -19.95 -12.26 -39.29
N SER A 567 -20.03 -11.11 -40.00
CA SER A 567 -21.24 -10.60 -40.64
C SER A 567 -22.40 -10.29 -39.67
N ARG A 568 -22.11 -10.05 -38.40
CA ARG A 568 -23.07 -9.72 -37.34
C ARG A 568 -23.21 -8.21 -37.18
N ALA A 569 -23.74 -7.56 -38.22
CA ALA A 569 -23.76 -6.10 -38.32
C ALA A 569 -24.47 -5.38 -37.16
N ALA A 570 -25.58 -5.94 -36.63
CA ALA A 570 -26.29 -5.34 -35.49
C ALA A 570 -25.49 -5.39 -34.20
N ASP A 571 -24.72 -6.46 -33.97
CA ASP A 571 -23.85 -6.61 -32.80
C ASP A 571 -22.64 -5.66 -32.90
N ALA A 572 -22.04 -5.58 -34.10
CA ALA A 572 -20.94 -4.65 -34.37
C ALA A 572 -21.35 -3.19 -34.14
N ALA A 573 -22.53 -2.79 -34.59
CA ALA A 573 -23.05 -1.44 -34.38
C ALA A 573 -23.19 -1.11 -32.88
N ARG A 574 -23.72 -2.03 -32.09
CA ARG A 574 -23.82 -1.85 -30.62
C ARG A 574 -22.48 -1.65 -29.96
N GLU A 575 -21.47 -2.42 -30.36
CA GLU A 575 -20.12 -2.29 -29.75
C GLU A 575 -19.45 -0.96 -30.17
N PHE A 576 -19.61 -0.50 -31.44
CA PHE A 576 -19.15 0.83 -31.83
C PHE A 576 -19.88 1.95 -31.08
N GLU A 577 -21.18 1.79 -30.81
CA GLU A 577 -21.95 2.73 -29.97
C GLU A 577 -21.38 2.78 -28.53
N GLN A 578 -20.91 1.64 -27.98
CA GLN A 578 -20.24 1.63 -26.67
C GLN A 578 -18.90 2.39 -26.71
N VAL A 579 -18.11 2.25 -27.80
CA VAL A 579 -16.89 3.07 -27.98
C VAL A 579 -17.25 4.56 -27.93
N LEU A 580 -18.24 4.99 -28.72
CA LEU A 580 -18.65 6.40 -28.78
C LEU A 580 -19.30 6.92 -27.50
N ALA A 581 -19.90 6.03 -26.69
CA ALA A 581 -20.36 6.40 -25.35
C ALA A 581 -19.21 6.69 -24.37
N LEU A 582 -18.04 6.08 -24.60
CA LEU A 582 -16.83 6.29 -23.80
C LEU A 582 -15.95 7.41 -24.38
N GLU A 583 -15.82 7.44 -25.70
CA GLU A 583 -15.02 8.40 -26.47
C GLU A 583 -15.86 9.03 -27.60
N PRO A 584 -16.64 10.08 -27.29
CA PRO A 584 -17.58 10.69 -28.25
C PRO A 584 -16.94 11.31 -29.49
N ASP A 585 -15.64 11.61 -29.43
CA ASP A 585 -14.89 12.30 -30.48
C ASP A 585 -13.96 11.36 -31.29
N ASP A 586 -14.17 10.03 -31.22
CA ASP A 586 -13.41 9.09 -32.02
C ASP A 586 -13.88 9.06 -33.48
N ALA A 587 -13.14 9.78 -34.34
CA ALA A 587 -13.46 9.93 -35.77
C ALA A 587 -13.47 8.58 -36.53
N GLU A 588 -12.59 7.64 -36.19
CA GLU A 588 -12.50 6.32 -36.84
C GLU A 588 -13.74 5.48 -36.54
N THR A 589 -14.18 5.44 -35.27
CA THR A 589 -15.37 4.72 -34.87
C THR A 589 -16.62 5.35 -35.50
N HIS A 590 -16.72 6.67 -35.53
CA HIS A 590 -17.81 7.34 -36.26
C HIS A 590 -17.84 6.96 -37.75
N ARG A 591 -16.68 6.93 -38.40
CA ARG A 591 -16.57 6.56 -39.82
C ARG A 591 -16.98 5.10 -40.06
N ARG A 592 -16.53 4.16 -39.22
CA ARG A 592 -16.88 2.75 -39.36
C ARG A 592 -18.34 2.48 -39.05
N LEU A 593 -18.87 3.05 -37.97
CA LEU A 593 -20.29 2.91 -37.65
C LEU A 593 -21.19 3.49 -38.75
N GLY A 594 -20.84 4.64 -39.29
CA GLY A 594 -21.55 5.23 -40.43
C GLY A 594 -21.56 4.32 -41.67
N ALA A 595 -20.41 3.77 -42.05
CA ALA A 595 -20.31 2.81 -43.15
C ALA A 595 -21.09 1.50 -42.88
N LEU A 596 -21.11 1.01 -41.66
CA LEU A 596 -21.86 -0.17 -41.26
C LEU A 596 -23.38 0.08 -41.34
N LEU A 597 -23.84 1.23 -40.83
CA LEU A 597 -25.26 1.64 -40.87
C LEU A 597 -25.78 1.81 -42.28
N LEU A 598 -24.95 2.32 -43.23
CA LEU A 598 -25.31 2.35 -44.66
C LEU A 598 -25.57 0.95 -45.21
N ARG A 599 -24.69 -0.01 -44.89
CA ARG A 599 -24.89 -1.42 -45.31
C ARG A 599 -26.16 -2.05 -44.70
N MET A 600 -26.61 -1.55 -43.55
CA MET A 600 -27.83 -1.98 -42.86
C MET A 600 -29.08 -1.23 -43.34
N GLY A 601 -28.98 -0.28 -44.29
CA GLY A 601 -30.11 0.53 -44.78
C GLY A 601 -30.59 1.64 -43.83
N ARG A 602 -29.79 1.98 -42.79
CA ARG A 602 -30.08 3.02 -41.79
C ARG A 602 -29.45 4.37 -42.20
N GLU A 603 -29.83 4.88 -43.38
CA GLU A 603 -29.16 6.00 -44.04
C GLU A 603 -29.12 7.29 -43.21
N SER A 604 -30.24 7.66 -42.55
CA SER A 604 -30.28 8.90 -41.75
C SER A 604 -29.38 8.88 -40.55
N GLU A 605 -29.18 7.72 -39.95
CA GLU A 605 -28.25 7.53 -38.81
C GLU A 605 -26.81 7.47 -39.30
N ALA A 606 -26.57 6.78 -40.39
CA ALA A 606 -25.26 6.70 -41.02
C ALA A 606 -24.72 8.09 -41.37
N GLN A 607 -25.56 8.96 -41.98
CA GLN A 607 -25.13 10.31 -42.33
C GLN A 607 -24.70 11.13 -41.12
N ARG A 608 -25.39 11.02 -39.97
CA ARG A 608 -25.00 11.72 -38.74
C ARG A 608 -23.60 11.33 -38.27
N HIS A 609 -23.27 10.04 -38.33
CA HIS A 609 -21.95 9.56 -37.93
C HIS A 609 -20.88 9.93 -38.95
N LEU A 610 -21.14 9.86 -40.23
CA LEU A 610 -20.21 10.31 -41.28
C LEU A 610 -19.92 11.81 -41.20
N ASP A 611 -20.95 12.63 -40.94
CA ASP A 611 -20.76 14.07 -40.71
C ASP A 611 -19.97 14.36 -39.45
N ALA A 612 -20.15 13.59 -38.38
CA ALA A 612 -19.32 13.67 -37.16
C ALA A 612 -17.86 13.32 -37.48
N ALA A 613 -17.61 12.20 -38.14
CA ALA A 613 -16.27 11.80 -38.57
C ALA A 613 -15.59 12.88 -39.43
N ALA A 614 -16.33 13.49 -40.36
CA ALA A 614 -15.80 14.56 -41.23
C ALA A 614 -15.43 15.84 -40.42
N ARG A 615 -16.20 16.18 -39.39
CA ARG A 615 -15.89 17.31 -38.49
C ARG A 615 -14.69 17.07 -37.62
N LEU A 616 -14.49 15.82 -37.18
CA LEU A 616 -13.40 15.40 -36.26
C LEU A 616 -12.09 15.09 -37.00
N ALA A 617 -12.15 14.88 -38.32
CA ALA A 617 -10.94 14.64 -39.12
C ALA A 617 -10.00 15.87 -39.09
N PRO A 618 -8.68 15.70 -38.85
CA PRO A 618 -7.75 16.82 -38.88
C PRO A 618 -7.80 17.54 -40.23
N SER A 619 -7.78 18.88 -40.20
CA SER A 619 -7.88 19.78 -41.37
C SER A 619 -6.65 19.67 -42.33
N GLY A 620 -6.37 18.49 -42.85
CA GLY A 620 -5.25 18.17 -43.71
C GLY A 620 -5.39 16.91 -44.57
N SER A 621 -6.37 16.06 -44.27
CA SER A 621 -6.67 14.85 -45.02
C SER A 621 -7.98 15.02 -45.81
N ARG A 622 -7.96 15.90 -46.87
CA ARG A 622 -8.93 15.79 -47.94
C ARG A 622 -8.45 14.75 -48.95
N PRO A 623 -9.33 13.89 -49.51
CA PRO A 623 -9.01 12.77 -50.35
C PRO A 623 -8.30 13.17 -51.63
#